data_7e8546d22c9ccf842037f78135915272
#
_entry.id   7e8546d22c9ccf842037f78135915272
#
_cell.length_a   1.000
_cell.length_b   1.000
_cell.length_c   1.000
_cell.angle_alpha   90.00
_cell.angle_beta   90.00
_cell.angle_gamma   90.00
#
_symmetry.space_group_name_H-M   'P 1'
#
loop_
_entity.id
_entity.type
_entity.pdbx_description
1 polymer ?
#
loop_
_entity_poly.entity_id
_entity_poly.type
_entity_poly.pdbx_seq_one_letter_code
_entity_poly.pdbx_strand_id
1 'polypeptide(L)'
;MKRNDNRGASFVMVVVAMAIVAVLAVTVLWIALMNLQMKVTDEKNTDNFYSAEGVLDQICTGLQGDISKAYSAGYTKVMENYSDSSINEAGRQSNFAQEYLKSLKTSLEYDSTGMTFNRGKLIQYV
;
A
#
# COMPACT_ATOMS: atom_id res chain seq x y z
N MET A 1 -16.30 -33.29 75.58
CA MET A 1 -16.81 -32.94 74.24
C MET A 1 -15.89 -31.94 73.62
N LYS A 2 -15.14 -32.33 72.59
CA LYS A 2 -14.21 -31.43 71.88
C LYS A 2 -15.03 -30.64 70.87
N ARG A 3 -15.29 -29.40 71.10
CA ARG A 3 -15.99 -28.48 70.18
C ARG A 3 -15.08 -28.25 68.98
N ASN A 4 -15.37 -28.87 67.87
CA ASN A 4 -14.66 -28.62 66.63
C ASN A 4 -14.92 -27.15 66.22
N ASP A 5 -13.89 -26.37 66.26
CA ASP A 5 -13.93 -24.95 65.94
C ASP A 5 -13.83 -24.81 64.41
N ASN A 6 -14.97 -25.04 63.73
CA ASN A 6 -15.06 -24.97 62.25
C ASN A 6 -15.07 -23.54 61.69
N ARG A 7 -15.01 -22.51 62.57
CA ARG A 7 -15.03 -21.10 62.15
C ARG A 7 -13.81 -20.68 61.34
N GLY A 8 -12.63 -21.25 61.69
CA GLY A 8 -11.40 -21.01 60.96
C GLY A 8 -11.39 -21.65 59.58
N ALA A 9 -11.94 -22.88 59.46
CA ALA A 9 -12.02 -23.59 58.17
C ALA A 9 -12.93 -22.90 57.16
N SER A 10 -14.07 -22.34 57.61
CA SER A 10 -14.99 -21.60 56.74
C SER A 10 -14.35 -20.29 56.23
N PHE A 11 -13.59 -19.57 57.05
CA PHE A 11 -12.89 -18.40 56.62
C PHE A 11 -11.84 -18.68 55.54
N VAL A 12 -11.02 -19.70 55.73
CA VAL A 12 -10.03 -20.13 54.73
C VAL A 12 -10.69 -20.49 53.42
N MET A 13 -11.84 -21.21 53.46
CA MET A 13 -12.57 -21.57 52.24
C MET A 13 -13.09 -20.36 51.49
N VAL A 14 -13.58 -19.32 52.16
CA VAL A 14 -14.01 -18.06 51.51
C VAL A 14 -12.85 -17.32 50.86
N VAL A 15 -11.69 -17.25 51.53
CA VAL A 15 -10.49 -16.59 50.97
C VAL A 15 -10.01 -17.33 49.73
N VAL A 16 -9.96 -18.64 49.75
CA VAL A 16 -9.58 -19.47 48.59
C VAL A 16 -10.58 -19.24 47.42
N ALA A 17 -11.87 -19.27 47.70
CA ALA A 17 -12.89 -19.03 46.68
C ALA A 17 -12.75 -17.60 46.05
N MET A 18 -12.51 -16.58 46.85
CA MET A 18 -12.24 -15.20 46.36
C MET A 18 -10.97 -15.16 45.52
N ALA A 19 -9.91 -15.84 45.89
CA ALA A 19 -8.67 -15.90 45.11
C ALA A 19 -8.91 -16.54 43.72
N ILE A 20 -9.67 -17.63 43.68
CA ILE A 20 -10.00 -18.30 42.39
C ILE A 20 -10.83 -17.35 41.49
N VAL A 21 -11.86 -16.69 42.05
CA VAL A 21 -12.67 -15.73 41.28
C VAL A 21 -11.83 -14.57 40.78
N ALA A 22 -10.90 -14.05 41.58
CA ALA A 22 -10.00 -12.97 41.14
C ALA A 22 -9.10 -13.40 39.97
N VAL A 23 -8.52 -14.61 40.02
CA VAL A 23 -7.72 -15.12 38.91
C VAL A 23 -8.54 -15.30 37.63
N LEU A 24 -9.77 -15.83 37.75
CA LEU A 24 -10.67 -15.96 36.60
C LEU A 24 -11.05 -14.58 36.01
N ALA A 25 -11.32 -13.59 36.84
CA ALA A 25 -11.62 -12.23 36.38
C ALA A 25 -10.46 -11.61 35.61
N VAL A 26 -9.23 -11.76 36.11
CA VAL A 26 -8.03 -11.26 35.43
C VAL A 26 -7.80 -11.98 34.08
N THR A 27 -8.00 -13.30 34.01
CA THR A 27 -7.84 -14.04 32.76
C THR A 27 -8.86 -13.62 31.69
N VAL A 28 -10.14 -13.42 32.07
CA VAL A 28 -11.17 -12.93 31.15
C VAL A 28 -10.84 -11.53 30.65
N LEU A 29 -10.39 -10.65 31.55
CA LEU A 29 -9.98 -9.29 31.16
C LEU A 29 -8.79 -9.33 30.17
N TRP A 30 -7.81 -10.18 30.41
CA TRP A 30 -6.67 -10.37 29.52
C TRP A 30 -7.10 -10.80 28.11
N ILE A 31 -7.99 -11.78 28.01
CA ILE A 31 -8.52 -12.25 26.71
C ILE A 31 -9.29 -11.14 26.01
N ALA A 32 -10.08 -10.36 26.73
CA ALA A 32 -10.83 -9.24 26.18
C ALA A 32 -9.88 -8.15 25.60
N LEU A 33 -8.81 -7.84 26.31
CA LEU A 33 -7.79 -6.89 25.85
C LEU A 33 -7.06 -7.40 24.60
N MET A 34 -6.69 -8.69 24.54
CA MET A 34 -6.07 -9.28 23.35
C MET A 34 -7.00 -9.21 22.13
N ASN A 35 -8.27 -9.52 22.30
CA ASN A 35 -9.26 -9.44 21.22
C ASN A 35 -9.43 -7.99 20.71
N LEU A 36 -9.39 -7.02 21.62
CA LEU A 36 -9.45 -5.61 21.23
C LEU A 36 -8.20 -5.20 20.42
N GLN A 37 -7.01 -5.60 20.86
CA GLN A 37 -5.77 -5.31 20.15
C GLN A 37 -5.74 -5.95 18.75
N MET A 38 -6.22 -7.18 18.60
CA MET A 38 -6.36 -7.84 17.30
C MET A 38 -7.26 -7.04 16.37
N LYS A 39 -8.43 -6.63 16.83
CA LYS A 39 -9.36 -5.82 16.02
C LYS A 39 -8.76 -4.50 15.56
N VAL A 40 -8.08 -3.78 16.45
CA VAL A 40 -7.42 -2.52 16.11
C VAL A 40 -6.28 -2.73 15.10
N THR A 41 -5.57 -3.85 15.21
CA THR A 41 -4.49 -4.18 14.25
C THR A 41 -5.07 -4.56 12.89
N ASP A 42 -6.14 -5.33 12.84
CA ASP A 42 -6.81 -5.71 11.58
C ASP A 42 -7.40 -4.49 10.88
N GLU A 43 -8.03 -3.58 11.60
CA GLU A 43 -8.55 -2.32 11.07
C GLU A 43 -7.43 -1.49 10.44
N LYS A 44 -6.32 -1.28 11.17
CA LYS A 44 -5.16 -0.54 10.63
C LYS A 44 -4.53 -1.22 9.42
N ASN A 45 -4.43 -2.53 9.40
CA ASN A 45 -3.90 -3.26 8.26
C ASN A 45 -4.80 -3.12 7.04
N THR A 46 -6.11 -3.16 7.23
CA THR A 46 -7.10 -2.99 6.18
C THR A 46 -7.04 -1.56 5.62
N ASP A 47 -7.00 -0.55 6.48
CA ASP A 47 -6.88 0.85 6.07
C ASP A 47 -5.58 1.12 5.31
N ASN A 48 -4.46 0.58 5.78
CA ASN A 48 -3.17 0.70 5.09
C ASN A 48 -3.20 0.02 3.72
N PHE A 49 -3.86 -1.14 3.61
CA PHE A 49 -3.99 -1.85 2.34
C PHE A 49 -4.79 -1.04 1.32
N TYR A 50 -5.97 -0.55 1.70
CA TYR A 50 -6.80 0.26 0.80
C TYR A 50 -6.17 1.60 0.46
N SER A 51 -5.46 2.23 1.40
CA SER A 51 -4.67 3.42 1.12
C SER A 51 -3.57 3.15 0.09
N ALA A 52 -2.84 2.05 0.24
CA ALA A 52 -1.79 1.67 -0.71
C ALA A 52 -2.35 1.34 -2.09
N GLU A 53 -3.50 0.64 -2.16
CA GLU A 53 -4.21 0.36 -3.41
C GLU A 53 -4.66 1.64 -4.11
N GLY A 54 -5.23 2.59 -3.36
CA GLY A 54 -5.64 3.89 -3.89
C GLY A 54 -4.47 4.70 -4.46
N VAL A 55 -3.33 4.71 -3.77
CA VAL A 55 -2.10 5.37 -4.25
C VAL A 55 -1.58 4.69 -5.53
N LEU A 56 -1.59 3.36 -5.58
CA LEU A 56 -1.20 2.60 -6.78
C LEU A 56 -2.08 2.93 -7.98
N ASP A 57 -3.39 3.02 -7.78
CA ASP A 57 -4.34 3.34 -8.85
C ASP A 57 -4.12 4.76 -9.40
N GLN A 58 -3.86 5.73 -8.52
CA GLN A 58 -3.52 7.10 -8.91
C GLN A 58 -2.21 7.14 -9.71
N ILE A 59 -1.18 6.43 -9.28
CA ILE A 59 0.09 6.33 -10.00
C ILE A 59 -0.13 5.67 -11.37
N CYS A 60 -0.88 4.59 -11.46
CA CYS A 60 -1.20 3.92 -12.72
C CYS A 60 -1.94 4.87 -13.68
N THR A 61 -2.92 5.60 -13.19
CA THR A 61 -3.69 6.58 -13.97
C THR A 61 -2.80 7.72 -14.48
N GLY A 62 -1.93 8.26 -13.64
CA GLY A 62 -0.96 9.30 -14.01
C GLY A 62 0.03 8.82 -15.08
N LEU A 63 0.56 7.61 -14.88
CA LEU A 63 1.47 6.97 -15.84
C LEU A 63 0.78 6.71 -17.20
N GLN A 64 -0.46 6.28 -17.19
CA GLN A 64 -1.24 6.08 -18.40
C GLN A 64 -1.43 7.41 -19.16
N GLY A 65 -1.63 8.51 -18.45
CA GLY A 65 -1.68 9.86 -19.02
C GLY A 65 -0.38 10.23 -19.73
N ASP A 66 0.76 9.97 -19.10
CA ASP A 66 2.07 10.29 -19.69
C ASP A 66 2.41 9.37 -20.87
N ILE A 67 2.07 8.09 -20.80
CA ILE A 67 2.19 7.16 -21.93
C ILE A 67 1.34 7.63 -23.13
N SER A 68 0.11 8.07 -22.88
CA SER A 68 -0.78 8.58 -23.91
C SER A 68 -0.23 9.83 -24.58
N LYS A 69 0.35 10.76 -23.82
CA LYS A 69 1.04 11.95 -24.34
C LYS A 69 2.25 11.57 -25.19
N ALA A 70 3.07 10.64 -24.70
CA ALA A 70 4.24 10.17 -25.43
C ALA A 70 3.85 9.48 -26.75
N TYR A 71 2.78 8.67 -26.72
CA TYR A 71 2.23 8.04 -27.92
C TYR A 71 1.75 9.07 -28.94
N SER A 72 1.02 10.09 -28.48
CA SER A 72 0.55 11.20 -29.34
C SER A 72 1.71 11.96 -29.97
N ALA A 73 2.77 12.24 -29.21
CA ALA A 73 3.97 12.89 -29.72
C ALA A 73 4.67 12.08 -30.81
N GLY A 74 4.85 10.77 -30.59
CA GLY A 74 5.42 9.85 -31.56
C GLY A 74 4.59 9.78 -32.84
N TYR A 75 3.25 9.70 -32.69
CA TYR A 75 2.34 9.68 -33.83
C TYR A 75 2.36 10.98 -34.62
N THR A 76 2.36 12.13 -33.96
CA THR A 76 2.45 13.45 -34.60
C THR A 76 3.73 13.54 -35.44
N LYS A 77 4.85 13.03 -34.92
CA LYS A 77 6.13 13.03 -35.66
C LYS A 77 6.09 12.19 -36.94
N VAL A 78 5.40 11.08 -36.92
CA VAL A 78 5.18 10.25 -38.12
C VAL A 78 4.30 10.97 -39.11
N MET A 79 3.25 11.63 -38.65
CA MET A 79 2.32 12.38 -39.52
C MET A 79 2.96 13.58 -40.19
N GLU A 80 3.82 14.32 -39.47
CA GLU A 80 4.59 15.43 -40.03
C GLU A 80 5.46 15.00 -41.21
N ASN A 81 6.04 13.81 -41.12
CA ASN A 81 6.95 13.25 -42.13
C ASN A 81 6.24 12.28 -43.10
N TYR A 82 4.91 12.18 -43.04
CA TYR A 82 4.18 11.18 -43.83
C TYR A 82 4.29 11.39 -45.34
N SER A 83 4.31 12.67 -45.76
CA SER A 83 4.40 13.07 -47.17
C SER A 83 5.83 13.01 -47.74
N ASP A 84 6.82 12.75 -46.92
CA ASP A 84 8.22 12.65 -47.35
C ASP A 84 8.52 11.26 -47.90
N SER A 85 8.62 11.16 -49.24
CA SER A 85 8.90 9.94 -49.94
C SER A 85 10.32 9.39 -49.73
N SER A 86 11.23 10.18 -49.14
CA SER A 86 12.56 9.75 -48.82
C SER A 86 12.64 8.88 -47.55
N ILE A 87 11.57 8.90 -46.71
CA ILE A 87 11.48 8.15 -45.47
C ILE A 87 10.70 6.86 -45.72
N ASN A 88 11.38 5.73 -45.63
CA ASN A 88 10.77 4.39 -45.75
C ASN A 88 10.03 3.99 -44.45
N GLU A 89 9.34 2.88 -44.45
CA GLU A 89 8.58 2.37 -43.30
C GLU A 89 9.45 2.17 -42.04
N ALA A 90 10.66 1.62 -42.20
CA ALA A 90 11.60 1.44 -41.11
C ALA A 90 12.04 2.80 -40.51
N GLY A 91 12.22 3.82 -41.33
CA GLY A 91 12.50 5.19 -40.89
C GLY A 91 11.35 5.80 -40.10
N ARG A 92 10.09 5.59 -40.54
CA ARG A 92 8.91 6.06 -39.77
C ARG A 92 8.78 5.40 -38.42
N GLN A 93 9.01 4.08 -38.35
CA GLN A 93 9.02 3.34 -37.06
C GLN A 93 10.12 3.84 -36.15
N SER A 94 11.33 4.11 -36.69
CA SER A 94 12.43 4.69 -35.91
C SER A 94 12.10 6.06 -35.37
N ASN A 95 11.52 6.95 -36.21
CA ASN A 95 11.11 8.29 -35.81
C ASN A 95 10.05 8.26 -34.72
N PHE A 96 9.05 7.37 -34.85
CA PHE A 96 8.06 7.14 -33.80
C PHE A 96 8.71 6.73 -32.48
N ALA A 97 9.55 5.69 -32.53
CA ALA A 97 10.18 5.14 -31.32
C ALA A 97 11.07 6.18 -30.62
N GLN A 98 11.83 6.96 -31.36
CA GLN A 98 12.68 7.99 -30.82
C GLN A 98 11.88 9.10 -30.12
N GLU A 99 10.84 9.63 -30.78
CA GLU A 99 10.05 10.70 -30.20
C GLU A 99 9.17 10.22 -29.05
N TYR A 100 8.62 8.99 -29.14
CA TYR A 100 7.92 8.34 -28.05
C TYR A 100 8.81 8.22 -26.81
N LEU A 101 10.00 7.63 -26.95
CA LEU A 101 10.95 7.44 -25.84
C LEU A 101 11.44 8.78 -25.28
N LYS A 102 11.69 9.77 -26.13
CA LYS A 102 12.09 11.09 -25.70
C LYS A 102 11.00 11.77 -24.88
N SER A 103 9.78 11.75 -25.35
CA SER A 103 8.62 12.30 -24.65
C SER A 103 8.39 11.61 -23.31
N LEU A 104 8.43 10.27 -23.29
CA LEU A 104 8.26 9.47 -22.07
C LEU A 104 9.37 9.74 -21.05
N LYS A 105 10.65 9.79 -21.49
CA LYS A 105 11.77 10.11 -20.61
C LYS A 105 11.66 11.52 -20.02
N THR A 106 11.17 12.48 -20.80
CA THR A 106 10.94 13.84 -20.34
C THR A 106 9.83 13.88 -19.29
N SER A 107 8.71 13.19 -19.52
CA SER A 107 7.61 13.11 -18.56
C SER A 107 8.01 12.44 -17.25
N LEU A 108 8.83 11.41 -17.29
CA LEU A 108 9.34 10.67 -16.12
C LEU A 108 10.60 11.27 -15.51
N GLU A 109 11.08 12.40 -16.05
CA GLU A 109 12.28 13.10 -15.57
C GLU A 109 13.49 12.16 -15.39
N TYR A 110 13.79 11.40 -16.47
CA TYR A 110 14.99 10.55 -16.45
C TYR A 110 16.24 11.38 -16.23
N ASP A 111 17.22 10.79 -15.55
CA ASP A 111 18.53 11.40 -15.34
C ASP A 111 19.29 11.61 -16.67
N SER A 112 20.41 12.32 -16.63
CA SER A 112 21.25 12.61 -17.81
C SER A 112 21.81 11.35 -18.49
N THR A 113 21.87 10.22 -17.77
CA THR A 113 22.30 8.93 -18.32
C THR A 113 21.15 8.18 -19.02
N GLY A 114 19.90 8.59 -18.77
CA GLY A 114 18.69 7.97 -19.30
C GLY A 114 18.43 6.54 -18.78
N MET A 115 19.11 6.16 -17.70
CA MET A 115 18.98 4.83 -17.08
C MET A 115 18.05 4.80 -15.89
N THR A 116 17.97 5.91 -15.14
CA THR A 116 17.13 6.00 -13.95
C THR A 116 16.13 7.15 -14.09
N PHE A 117 14.91 6.92 -13.69
CA PHE A 117 13.88 7.95 -13.63
C PHE A 117 13.73 8.54 -12.22
N ASN A 118 13.22 9.75 -12.14
CA ASN A 118 12.98 10.40 -10.86
C ASN A 118 11.78 9.74 -10.15
N ARG A 119 12.06 8.96 -9.10
CA ARG A 119 11.03 8.31 -8.29
C ARG A 119 10.07 9.30 -7.63
N GLY A 120 10.54 10.51 -7.34
CA GLY A 120 9.69 11.57 -6.80
C GLY A 120 8.59 11.99 -7.76
N LYS A 121 8.75 11.73 -9.07
CA LYS A 121 7.71 11.99 -10.07
C LYS A 121 6.45 11.15 -9.85
N LEU A 122 6.61 9.90 -9.42
CA LEU A 122 5.45 9.03 -9.12
C LEU A 122 4.61 9.57 -7.96
N ILE A 123 5.24 10.28 -7.01
CA ILE A 123 4.55 10.89 -5.87
C ILE A 123 3.71 12.10 -6.33
N GLN A 124 4.03 12.73 -7.45
CA GLN A 124 3.26 13.85 -7.99
C GLN A 124 1.91 13.45 -8.59
N TYR A 125 1.69 12.16 -8.81
CA TYR A 125 0.39 11.64 -9.27
C TYR A 125 -0.60 11.41 -8.13
N VAL A 126 -0.14 11.41 -6.88
CA VAL A 126 -0.90 11.23 -5.64
C VAL A 126 -1.24 12.56 -5.01
#